data_7528370c50b672f5acae17a9b9d53fcd
#
_entry.id   7528370c50b672f5acae17a9b9d53fcd
#
_cell.length_a   1.000
_cell.length_b   1.000
_cell.length_c   1.000
_cell.angle_alpha   90.00
_cell.angle_beta   90.00
_cell.angle_gamma   90.00
#
_symmetry.space_group_name_H-M   'P 1'
#
loop_
_entity.id
_entity.type
_entity.pdbx_description
1 polymer ?
#
loop_
_entity_poly.entity_id
_entity_poly.type
_entity_poly.pdbx_seq_one_letter_code
_entity_poly.pdbx_strand_id
1 'polypeptide(L)'
;MIAFLIYNDGIMMLMDFAAIIGATLFGMKQTQLIIFVILIQVTGAAGALVFGRISDKKSSKESVILSLLILISAVVALFFIKNITLFFIVGAVAGFSLSGAQAISRSMVSQLAPASKTTEFFGFLSVAGRTSTFIGPLVFGTIQFRAHNWYVNHGVDSLLAENYGLMWGIGSILLFLVVGVVLMLFVRRVTAAEPMVHEVTG
;
A
#
# COMPACT_ATOMS: atom_id res chain seq x y z
N MET A 1 6.65 13.94 4.58
CA MET A 1 7.29 12.67 5.02
C MET A 1 6.37 11.82 5.89
N ILE A 2 5.72 12.35 6.95
CA ILE A 2 4.83 11.56 7.83
C ILE A 2 3.71 10.86 7.03
N ALA A 3 3.05 11.55 6.10
CA ALA A 3 2.04 10.95 5.24
C ALA A 3 2.57 9.72 4.49
N PHE A 4 3.78 9.83 3.92
CA PHE A 4 4.45 8.73 3.24
C PHE A 4 4.66 7.52 4.16
N LEU A 5 5.18 7.74 5.37
CA LEU A 5 5.43 6.64 6.30
C LEU A 5 4.14 5.89 6.63
N ILE A 6 3.06 6.61 6.92
CA ILE A 6 1.79 6.02 7.35
C ILE A 6 1.13 5.20 6.23
N TYR A 7 0.98 5.75 5.01
CA TYR A 7 0.38 4.93 3.96
C TYR A 7 1.31 3.83 3.45
N ASN A 8 2.63 4.03 3.52
CA ASN A 8 3.60 2.99 3.19
C ASN A 8 3.51 1.80 4.14
N ASP A 9 3.29 2.03 5.45
CA ASP A 9 3.01 0.96 6.41
C ASP A 9 1.76 0.17 6.01
N GLY A 10 0.68 0.86 5.66
CA GLY A 10 -0.53 0.20 5.15
C GLY A 10 -0.28 -0.64 3.89
N ILE A 11 0.55 -0.14 2.96
CA ILE A 11 0.95 -0.89 1.76
C ILE A 11 1.78 -2.12 2.14
N MET A 12 2.77 -1.98 3.02
CA MET A 12 3.62 -3.10 3.46
C MET A 12 2.80 -4.17 4.18
N MET A 13 1.90 -3.77 5.09
CA MET A 13 0.98 -4.70 5.75
C MET A 13 0.17 -5.49 4.72
N LEU A 14 -0.37 -4.83 3.69
CA LEU A 14 -1.15 -5.52 2.66
C LEU A 14 -0.29 -6.52 1.88
N MET A 15 0.96 -6.19 1.55
CA MET A 15 1.88 -7.09 0.87
C MET A 15 2.26 -8.29 1.74
N ASP A 16 2.60 -8.06 3.00
CA ASP A 16 3.07 -9.09 3.92
C ASP A 16 1.96 -10.09 4.29
N PHE A 17 0.73 -9.60 4.45
CA PHE A 17 -0.41 -10.42 4.86
C PHE A 17 -1.29 -10.92 3.72
N ALA A 18 -1.08 -10.48 2.47
CA ALA A 18 -1.90 -10.88 1.32
C ALA A 18 -2.00 -12.41 1.13
N ALA A 19 -0.88 -13.12 1.28
CA ALA A 19 -0.84 -14.58 1.18
C ALA A 19 -1.59 -15.25 2.35
N ILE A 20 -1.45 -14.74 3.56
CA ILE A 20 -2.16 -15.23 4.76
C ILE A 20 -3.66 -15.02 4.59
N ILE A 21 -4.08 -13.83 4.14
CA ILE A 21 -5.48 -13.52 3.82
C ILE A 21 -6.04 -14.51 2.80
N GLY A 22 -5.30 -14.76 1.71
CA GLY A 22 -5.67 -15.70 0.67
C GLY A 22 -5.81 -17.13 1.18
N ALA A 23 -4.86 -17.60 1.99
CA ALA A 23 -4.88 -18.94 2.56
C ALA A 23 -6.03 -19.12 3.57
N THR A 24 -6.17 -18.18 4.51
CA THR A 24 -7.12 -18.32 5.62
C THR A 24 -8.57 -18.04 5.20
N LEU A 25 -8.84 -16.92 4.51
CA LEU A 25 -10.22 -16.55 4.17
C LEU A 25 -10.76 -17.25 2.91
N PHE A 26 -9.88 -17.62 1.98
CA PHE A 26 -10.27 -18.18 0.69
C PHE A 26 -9.80 -19.61 0.47
N GLY A 27 -9.10 -20.22 1.44
CA GLY A 27 -8.62 -21.60 1.37
C GLY A 27 -7.65 -21.86 0.22
N MET A 28 -6.84 -20.86 -0.16
CA MET A 28 -5.92 -20.97 -1.30
C MET A 28 -4.81 -21.96 -1.03
N LYS A 29 -4.57 -22.86 -2.00
CA LYS A 29 -3.44 -23.79 -1.98
C LYS A 29 -2.14 -23.07 -2.34
N GLN A 30 -1.01 -23.67 -1.95
CA GLN A 30 0.34 -23.12 -2.22
C GLN A 30 0.54 -22.65 -3.68
N THR A 31 0.12 -23.47 -4.65
CA THR A 31 0.23 -23.11 -6.08
C THR A 31 -0.59 -21.86 -6.43
N GLN A 32 -1.78 -21.72 -5.87
CA GLN A 32 -2.64 -20.54 -6.11
C GLN A 32 -2.04 -19.28 -5.49
N LEU A 33 -1.40 -19.39 -4.31
CA LEU A 33 -0.69 -18.28 -3.69
C LEU A 33 0.50 -17.82 -4.53
N ILE A 34 1.26 -18.74 -5.11
CA ILE A 34 2.37 -18.41 -6.01
C ILE A 34 1.85 -17.66 -7.25
N ILE A 35 0.80 -18.17 -7.88
CA ILE A 35 0.17 -17.52 -9.06
C ILE A 35 -0.36 -16.13 -8.66
N PHE A 36 -0.96 -16.00 -7.50
CA PHE A 36 -1.47 -14.73 -6.98
C PHE A 36 -0.35 -13.69 -6.78
N VAL A 37 0.79 -14.09 -6.19
CA VAL A 37 1.96 -13.20 -6.04
C VAL A 37 2.50 -12.77 -7.40
N ILE A 38 2.62 -13.69 -8.37
CA ILE A 38 3.05 -13.36 -9.73
C ILE A 38 2.08 -12.36 -10.37
N LEU A 39 0.77 -12.57 -10.23
CA LEU A 39 -0.25 -11.67 -10.74
C LEU A 39 -0.10 -10.25 -10.18
N ILE A 40 0.06 -10.12 -8.86
CA ILE A 40 0.30 -8.83 -8.19
C ILE A 40 1.53 -8.13 -8.75
N GLN A 41 2.63 -8.87 -9.00
CA GLN A 41 3.86 -8.29 -9.52
C GLN A 41 3.70 -7.80 -10.97
N VAL A 42 3.05 -8.60 -11.82
CA VAL A 42 2.79 -8.23 -13.23
C VAL A 42 1.88 -7.01 -13.32
N THR A 43 0.77 -7.03 -12.58
CA THR A 43 -0.15 -5.89 -12.55
C THR A 43 0.49 -4.66 -11.91
N GLY A 44 1.35 -4.88 -10.91
CA GLY A 44 2.14 -3.83 -10.27
C GLY A 44 3.09 -3.12 -11.23
N ALA A 45 3.78 -3.86 -12.09
CA ALA A 45 4.63 -3.29 -13.13
C ALA A 45 3.82 -2.38 -14.08
N ALA A 46 2.65 -2.84 -14.52
CA ALA A 46 1.74 -2.03 -15.33
C ALA A 46 1.27 -0.77 -14.56
N GLY A 47 0.93 -0.92 -13.28
CA GLY A 47 0.52 0.19 -12.42
C GLY A 47 1.59 1.26 -12.27
N ALA A 48 2.84 0.87 -12.03
CA ALA A 48 3.96 1.81 -11.92
C ALA A 48 4.13 2.65 -13.20
N LEU A 49 3.97 2.04 -14.39
CA LEU A 49 4.04 2.74 -15.67
C LEU A 49 2.87 3.70 -15.88
N VAL A 50 1.64 3.25 -15.60
CA VAL A 50 0.43 4.07 -15.79
C VAL A 50 0.42 5.26 -14.84
N PHE A 51 0.62 5.03 -13.56
CA PHE A 51 0.64 6.09 -12.56
C PHE A 51 1.84 7.02 -12.72
N GLY A 52 3.00 6.52 -13.20
CA GLY A 52 4.13 7.33 -13.61
C GLY A 52 3.74 8.35 -14.67
N ARG A 53 3.10 7.90 -15.76
CA ARG A 53 2.61 8.80 -16.82
C ARG A 53 1.56 9.80 -16.34
N ILE A 54 0.69 9.41 -15.39
CA ILE A 54 -0.27 10.34 -14.78
C ILE A 54 0.47 11.39 -13.94
N SER A 55 1.49 10.98 -13.19
CA SER A 55 2.33 11.87 -12.40
C SER A 55 3.03 12.93 -13.28
N ASP A 56 3.57 12.52 -14.44
CA ASP A 56 4.23 13.42 -15.37
C ASP A 56 3.28 14.44 -16.00
N LYS A 57 2.03 14.01 -16.29
CA LYS A 57 1.03 14.88 -16.94
C LYS A 57 0.27 15.81 -15.99
N LYS A 58 0.10 15.41 -14.74
CA LYS A 58 -0.71 16.16 -13.76
C LYS A 58 0.15 16.63 -12.60
N SER A 59 0.31 15.75 -11.60
CA SER A 59 1.04 16.04 -10.37
C SER A 59 1.32 14.72 -9.66
N SER A 60 2.53 14.59 -9.11
CA SER A 60 2.90 13.42 -8.31
C SER A 60 1.96 13.23 -7.12
N LYS A 61 1.52 14.30 -6.48
CA LYS A 61 0.54 14.25 -5.38
C LYS A 61 -0.80 13.65 -5.82
N GLU A 62 -1.37 14.12 -6.93
CA GLU A 62 -2.66 13.64 -7.42
C GLU A 62 -2.59 12.17 -7.84
N SER A 63 -1.49 11.77 -8.46
CA SER A 63 -1.26 10.39 -8.88
C SER A 63 -1.14 9.44 -7.68
N VAL A 64 -0.44 9.84 -6.60
CA VAL A 64 -0.38 9.06 -5.35
C VAL A 64 -1.76 8.96 -4.71
N ILE A 65 -2.49 10.06 -4.59
CA ILE A 65 -3.84 10.04 -3.99
C ILE A 65 -4.76 9.12 -4.79
N LEU A 66 -4.76 9.21 -6.12
CA LEU A 66 -5.58 8.35 -6.98
C LEU A 66 -5.23 6.87 -6.78
N SER A 67 -3.94 6.53 -6.76
CA SER A 67 -3.52 5.15 -6.55
C SER A 67 -3.92 4.64 -5.16
N LEU A 68 -3.79 5.45 -4.10
CA LEU A 68 -4.22 5.08 -2.76
C LEU A 68 -5.75 4.92 -2.65
N LEU A 69 -6.55 5.76 -3.33
CA LEU A 69 -8.01 5.61 -3.35
C LEU A 69 -8.45 4.31 -4.03
N ILE A 70 -7.80 3.93 -5.14
CA ILE A 70 -8.05 2.64 -5.79
C ILE A 70 -7.63 1.49 -4.86
N LEU A 71 -6.49 1.61 -4.16
CA LEU A 71 -6.04 0.62 -3.20
C LEU A 71 -7.02 0.47 -2.03
N ILE A 72 -7.51 1.59 -1.47
CA ILE A 72 -8.53 1.60 -0.42
C ILE A 72 -9.80 0.88 -0.91
N SER A 73 -10.27 1.17 -2.12
CA SER A 73 -11.45 0.50 -2.67
C SER A 73 -11.24 -1.01 -2.84
N ALA A 74 -10.03 -1.44 -3.23
CA ALA A 74 -9.67 -2.85 -3.29
C ALA A 74 -9.67 -3.51 -1.91
N VAL A 75 -9.12 -2.85 -0.89
CA VAL A 75 -9.13 -3.37 0.50
C VAL A 75 -10.55 -3.41 1.07
N VAL A 76 -11.38 -2.41 0.80
CA VAL A 76 -12.81 -2.42 1.19
C VAL A 76 -13.55 -3.57 0.52
N ALA A 77 -13.27 -3.85 -0.77
CA ALA A 77 -13.89 -4.95 -1.47
C ALA A 77 -13.62 -6.31 -0.81
N LEU A 78 -12.46 -6.51 -0.13
CA LEU A 78 -12.14 -7.77 0.56
C LEU A 78 -13.18 -8.13 1.63
N PHE A 79 -13.87 -7.17 2.23
CA PHE A 79 -14.90 -7.43 3.23
C PHE A 79 -16.19 -8.03 2.65
N PHE A 80 -16.41 -7.86 1.35
CA PHE A 80 -17.66 -8.26 0.68
C PHE A 80 -17.50 -9.49 -0.23
N ILE A 81 -16.27 -9.83 -0.63
CA ILE A 81 -16.03 -10.95 -1.53
C ILE A 81 -15.90 -12.27 -0.74
N LYS A 82 -16.45 -13.33 -1.34
CA LYS A 82 -16.37 -14.70 -0.80
C LYS A 82 -15.80 -15.69 -1.83
N ASN A 83 -15.47 -15.22 -3.02
CA ASN A 83 -15.04 -16.06 -4.14
C ASN A 83 -13.57 -15.84 -4.43
N ILE A 84 -12.81 -16.92 -4.61
CA ILE A 84 -11.37 -16.89 -4.93
C ILE A 84 -11.08 -16.14 -6.22
N THR A 85 -11.94 -16.24 -7.24
CA THR A 85 -11.76 -15.53 -8.50
C THR A 85 -11.85 -14.01 -8.31
N LEU A 86 -12.81 -13.55 -7.51
CA LEU A 86 -12.91 -12.12 -7.16
C LEU A 86 -11.71 -11.67 -6.31
N PHE A 87 -11.19 -12.54 -5.45
CA PHE A 87 -9.97 -12.24 -4.69
C PHE A 87 -8.76 -12.01 -5.63
N PHE A 88 -8.61 -12.82 -6.69
CA PHE A 88 -7.57 -12.60 -7.71
C PHE A 88 -7.75 -11.27 -8.44
N ILE A 89 -8.97 -10.90 -8.79
CA ILE A 89 -9.27 -9.61 -9.46
C ILE A 89 -8.93 -8.44 -8.53
N VAL A 90 -9.38 -8.50 -7.28
CA VAL A 90 -9.09 -7.46 -6.28
C VAL A 90 -7.60 -7.39 -5.98
N GLY A 91 -6.91 -8.54 -5.91
CA GLY A 91 -5.46 -8.60 -5.77
C GLY A 91 -4.71 -7.96 -6.95
N ALA A 92 -5.19 -8.18 -8.19
CA ALA A 92 -4.63 -7.54 -9.37
C ALA A 92 -4.79 -6.01 -9.33
N VAL A 93 -5.97 -5.51 -8.93
CA VAL A 93 -6.24 -4.08 -8.74
C VAL A 93 -5.38 -3.50 -7.61
N ALA A 94 -5.25 -4.23 -6.50
CA ALA A 94 -4.37 -3.84 -5.40
C ALA A 94 -2.91 -3.77 -5.84
N GLY A 95 -2.41 -4.80 -6.54
CA GLY A 95 -1.05 -4.82 -7.09
C GLY A 95 -0.76 -3.64 -8.01
N PHE A 96 -1.67 -3.38 -8.94
CA PHE A 96 -1.61 -2.23 -9.84
C PHE A 96 -1.51 -0.90 -9.09
N SER A 97 -2.32 -0.72 -8.06
CA SER A 97 -2.39 0.53 -7.29
C SER A 97 -1.19 0.72 -6.37
N LEU A 98 -0.82 -0.31 -5.60
CA LEU A 98 0.26 -0.19 -4.61
C LEU A 98 1.62 0.11 -5.25
N SER A 99 1.93 -0.55 -6.38
CA SER A 99 3.20 -0.31 -7.09
C SER A 99 3.24 1.09 -7.69
N GLY A 100 2.09 1.60 -8.17
CA GLY A 100 1.92 2.98 -8.60
C GLY A 100 2.23 3.97 -7.47
N ALA A 101 1.60 3.78 -6.30
CA ALA A 101 1.84 4.62 -5.14
C ALA A 101 3.32 4.64 -4.73
N GLN A 102 3.97 3.47 -4.65
CA GLN A 102 5.37 3.35 -4.27
C GLN A 102 6.33 4.00 -5.28
N ALA A 103 6.12 3.77 -6.58
CA ALA A 103 6.97 4.33 -7.62
C ALA A 103 6.93 5.86 -7.61
N ILE A 104 5.74 6.46 -7.54
CA ILE A 104 5.57 7.90 -7.55
C ILE A 104 6.05 8.54 -6.25
N SER A 105 5.87 7.87 -5.12
CA SER A 105 6.33 8.37 -3.83
C SER A 105 7.84 8.59 -3.82
N ARG A 106 8.61 7.69 -4.43
CA ARG A 106 10.07 7.84 -4.58
C ARG A 106 10.42 9.02 -5.50
N SER A 107 9.72 9.18 -6.62
CA SER A 107 9.88 10.31 -7.53
C SER A 107 9.52 11.64 -6.84
N MET A 108 8.43 11.66 -6.06
CA MET A 108 8.02 12.86 -5.31
C MET A 108 9.07 13.29 -4.26
N VAL A 109 9.71 12.33 -3.59
CA VAL A 109 10.78 12.63 -2.64
C VAL A 109 12.00 13.24 -3.35
N SER A 110 12.37 12.74 -4.54
CA SER A 110 13.46 13.31 -5.32
C SER A 110 13.18 14.74 -5.76
N GLN A 111 11.92 15.07 -6.06
CA GLN A 111 11.49 16.42 -6.45
C GLN A 111 11.45 17.39 -5.26
N LEU A 112 11.19 16.89 -4.05
CA LEU A 112 11.14 17.71 -2.83
C LEU A 112 12.50 17.92 -2.17
N ALA A 113 13.47 17.07 -2.46
CA ALA A 113 14.80 17.16 -1.88
C ALA A 113 15.62 18.26 -2.56
N PRO A 114 16.23 19.19 -1.80
CA PRO A 114 17.21 20.13 -2.37
C PRO A 114 18.35 19.38 -3.05
N ALA A 115 18.82 19.85 -4.20
CA ALA A 115 19.87 19.18 -4.99
C ALA A 115 21.14 18.87 -4.16
N SER A 116 21.50 19.76 -3.22
CA SER A 116 22.66 19.60 -2.33
C SER A 116 22.46 18.57 -1.21
N LYS A 117 21.22 18.12 -0.92
CA LYS A 117 20.86 17.21 0.19
C LYS A 117 20.10 15.97 -0.23
N THR A 118 20.04 15.70 -1.52
CA THR A 118 19.28 14.58 -2.08
C THR A 118 19.69 13.24 -1.44
N THR A 119 20.99 13.00 -1.26
CA THR A 119 21.51 11.78 -0.63
C THR A 119 21.05 11.63 0.82
N GLU A 120 21.05 12.73 1.60
CA GLU A 120 20.59 12.72 3.00
C GLU A 120 19.09 12.41 3.08
N PHE A 121 18.27 12.98 2.17
CA PHE A 121 16.85 12.73 2.11
C PHE A 121 16.52 11.28 1.74
N PHE A 122 17.23 10.70 0.77
CA PHE A 122 17.06 9.27 0.42
C PHE A 122 17.57 8.34 1.52
N GLY A 123 18.68 8.69 2.20
CA GLY A 123 19.16 7.98 3.36
C GLY A 123 18.13 7.98 4.48
N PHE A 124 17.58 9.13 4.82
CA PHE A 124 16.52 9.25 5.81
C PHE A 124 15.25 8.48 5.41
N LEU A 125 14.82 8.57 4.14
CA LEU A 125 13.67 7.84 3.62
C LEU A 125 13.87 6.32 3.76
N SER A 126 15.08 5.83 3.47
CA SER A 126 15.40 4.41 3.56
C SER A 126 15.40 3.91 5.01
N VAL A 127 15.96 4.68 5.95
CA VAL A 127 15.93 4.36 7.38
C VAL A 127 14.52 4.43 7.92
N ALA A 128 13.81 5.53 7.64
CA ALA A 128 12.45 5.73 8.08
C ALA A 128 11.50 4.66 7.49
N GLY A 129 11.65 4.31 6.20
CA GLY A 129 10.88 3.23 5.58
C GLY A 129 11.13 1.87 6.21
N ARG A 130 12.37 1.56 6.61
CA ARG A 130 12.67 0.29 7.29
C ARG A 130 12.16 0.25 8.74
N THR A 131 12.23 1.36 9.46
CA THR A 131 11.70 1.46 10.83
C THR A 131 10.18 1.33 10.84
N SER A 132 9.52 1.95 9.88
CA SER A 132 8.09 1.92 9.65
C SER A 132 7.59 0.50 9.30
N THR A 133 8.36 -0.29 8.55
CA THR A 133 8.02 -1.67 8.20
C THR A 133 7.77 -2.57 9.43
N PHE A 134 8.24 -2.20 10.61
CA PHE A 134 7.99 -2.95 11.83
C PHE A 134 6.65 -2.57 12.50
N ILE A 135 6.23 -1.31 12.41
CA ILE A 135 5.03 -0.81 13.10
C ILE A 135 3.76 -1.42 12.53
N GLY A 136 3.65 -1.47 11.20
CA GLY A 136 2.49 -2.02 10.52
C GLY A 136 2.16 -3.47 10.92
N PRO A 137 3.08 -4.44 10.71
CA PRO A 137 2.87 -5.83 11.11
C PRO A 137 2.59 -6.01 12.61
N LEU A 138 3.21 -5.21 13.48
CA LEU A 138 2.94 -5.26 14.91
C LEU A 138 1.50 -4.84 15.23
N VAL A 139 1.01 -3.76 14.62
CA VAL A 139 -0.37 -3.28 14.79
C VAL A 139 -1.36 -4.31 14.24
N PHE A 140 -1.13 -4.82 13.04
CA PHE A 140 -1.96 -5.86 12.44
C PHE A 140 -2.06 -7.10 13.33
N GLY A 141 -0.91 -7.67 13.70
CA GLY A 141 -0.85 -8.88 14.52
C GLY A 141 -1.48 -8.70 15.90
N THR A 142 -1.26 -7.55 16.56
CA THR A 142 -1.89 -7.28 17.87
C THR A 142 -3.39 -7.12 17.78
N ILE A 143 -3.91 -6.44 16.75
CA ILE A 143 -5.35 -6.29 16.53
C ILE A 143 -5.99 -7.64 16.21
N GLN A 144 -5.39 -8.40 15.28
CA GLN A 144 -5.86 -9.74 14.92
C GLN A 144 -5.91 -10.66 16.14
N PHE A 145 -4.83 -10.72 16.90
CA PHE A 145 -4.73 -11.57 18.10
C PHE A 145 -5.75 -11.19 19.18
N ARG A 146 -5.90 -9.91 19.47
CA ARG A 146 -6.89 -9.45 20.47
C ARG A 146 -8.32 -9.74 20.03
N ALA A 147 -8.63 -9.50 18.76
CA ALA A 147 -9.94 -9.79 18.21
C ALA A 147 -10.23 -11.29 18.24
N HIS A 148 -9.30 -12.14 17.80
CA HIS A 148 -9.41 -13.59 17.89
C HIS A 148 -9.73 -14.06 19.31
N ASN A 149 -8.92 -13.64 20.30
CA ASN A 149 -9.12 -14.04 21.70
C ASN A 149 -10.46 -13.53 22.26
N TRP A 150 -10.87 -12.33 21.86
CA TRP A 150 -12.16 -11.78 22.30
C TRP A 150 -13.33 -12.65 21.80
N TYR A 151 -13.31 -13.07 20.52
CA TYR A 151 -14.34 -13.93 19.96
C TYR A 151 -14.33 -15.34 20.58
N VAL A 152 -13.17 -15.95 20.78
CA VAL A 152 -13.05 -17.27 21.44
C VAL A 152 -13.61 -17.21 22.87
N ASN A 153 -13.28 -16.17 23.63
CA ASN A 153 -13.79 -16.00 25.00
C ASN A 153 -15.31 -15.77 25.07
N HIS A 154 -15.95 -15.38 23.96
CA HIS A 154 -17.40 -15.25 23.84
C HIS A 154 -18.06 -16.47 23.19
N GLY A 155 -17.35 -17.61 23.12
CA GLY A 155 -17.91 -18.89 22.68
C GLY A 155 -17.97 -19.07 21.16
N VAL A 156 -17.27 -18.24 20.38
CA VAL A 156 -17.15 -18.44 18.93
C VAL A 156 -16.11 -19.52 18.67
N ASP A 157 -16.41 -20.41 17.71
CA ASP A 157 -15.48 -21.44 17.25
C ASP A 157 -14.14 -20.82 16.83
N SER A 158 -13.02 -21.51 17.13
CA SER A 158 -11.68 -20.99 16.92
C SER A 158 -11.38 -20.65 15.46
N LEU A 159 -11.88 -21.44 14.49
CA LEU A 159 -11.68 -21.15 13.06
C LEU A 159 -12.46 -19.90 12.62
N LEU A 160 -13.67 -19.73 13.12
CA LEU A 160 -14.46 -18.52 12.86
C LEU A 160 -13.85 -17.30 13.54
N ALA A 161 -13.36 -17.46 14.76
CA ALA A 161 -12.66 -16.40 15.49
C ALA A 161 -11.38 -15.95 14.78
N GLU A 162 -10.65 -16.89 14.15
CA GLU A 162 -9.48 -16.56 13.33
C GLU A 162 -9.87 -15.70 12.11
N ASN A 163 -10.93 -16.08 11.40
CA ASN A 163 -11.44 -15.28 10.28
C ASN A 163 -11.86 -13.87 10.70
N TYR A 164 -12.58 -13.74 11.83
CA TYR A 164 -12.96 -12.43 12.36
C TYR A 164 -11.74 -11.63 12.81
N GLY A 165 -10.77 -12.25 13.48
CA GLY A 165 -9.52 -11.61 13.85
C GLY A 165 -8.78 -11.06 12.63
N LEU A 166 -8.71 -11.83 11.55
CA LEU A 166 -8.08 -11.42 10.30
C LEU A 166 -8.81 -10.23 9.64
N MET A 167 -10.15 -10.22 9.68
CA MET A 167 -10.95 -9.09 9.20
C MET A 167 -10.64 -7.80 9.98
N TRP A 168 -10.46 -7.88 11.30
CA TRP A 168 -10.02 -6.73 12.10
C TRP A 168 -8.59 -6.28 11.73
N GLY A 169 -7.69 -7.24 11.44
CA GLY A 169 -6.37 -6.94 10.89
C GLY A 169 -6.45 -6.18 9.57
N ILE A 170 -7.28 -6.62 8.62
CA ILE A 170 -7.53 -5.90 7.35
C ILE A 170 -8.10 -4.49 7.62
N GLY A 171 -8.96 -4.33 8.62
CA GLY A 171 -9.45 -3.03 9.07
C GLY A 171 -8.34 -2.07 9.50
N SER A 172 -7.26 -2.59 10.12
CA SER A 172 -6.10 -1.77 10.46
C SER A 172 -5.33 -1.29 9.23
N ILE A 173 -5.20 -2.12 8.19
CA ILE A 173 -4.61 -1.70 6.90
C ILE A 173 -5.41 -0.52 6.32
N LEU A 174 -6.73 -0.66 6.29
CA LEU A 174 -7.63 0.38 5.80
C LEU A 174 -7.44 1.70 6.57
N LEU A 175 -7.31 1.63 7.90
CA LEU A 175 -7.06 2.80 8.75
C LEU A 175 -5.75 3.51 8.35
N PHE A 176 -4.65 2.78 8.20
CA PHE A 176 -3.37 3.36 7.80
C PHE A 176 -3.43 4.01 6.41
N LEU A 177 -4.11 3.37 5.45
CA LEU A 177 -4.27 3.93 4.11
C LEU A 177 -5.12 5.20 4.11
N VAL A 178 -6.24 5.20 4.84
CA VAL A 178 -7.15 6.37 4.94
C VAL A 178 -6.44 7.53 5.63
N VAL A 179 -5.79 7.29 6.78
CA VAL A 179 -5.02 8.33 7.49
C VAL A 179 -3.91 8.85 6.58
N GLY A 180 -3.22 7.97 5.86
CA GLY A 180 -2.20 8.34 4.89
C GLY A 180 -2.72 9.26 3.78
N VAL A 181 -3.90 8.95 3.20
CA VAL A 181 -4.55 9.81 2.20
C VAL A 181 -4.94 11.15 2.79
N VAL A 182 -5.56 11.17 3.98
CA VAL A 182 -5.94 12.42 4.66
C VAL A 182 -4.72 13.31 4.87
N LEU A 183 -3.62 12.76 5.38
CA LEU A 183 -2.39 13.50 5.55
C LEU A 183 -1.78 13.97 4.22
N MET A 184 -1.93 13.17 3.16
CA MET A 184 -1.45 13.53 1.83
C MET A 184 -2.22 14.72 1.24
N LEU A 185 -3.48 14.93 1.61
CA LEU A 185 -4.25 16.12 1.19
C LEU A 185 -3.61 17.42 1.69
N PHE A 186 -2.99 17.41 2.87
CA PHE A 186 -2.31 18.58 3.44
C PHE A 186 -0.90 18.83 2.85
N VAL A 187 -0.33 17.89 2.11
CA VAL A 187 0.95 18.07 1.43
C VAL A 187 0.80 19.08 0.28
N ARG A 188 1.73 20.03 0.13
CA ARG A 188 1.73 20.98 -1.00
C ARG A 188 1.88 20.24 -2.33
N ARG A 189 1.22 20.76 -3.38
CA ARG A 189 1.41 20.25 -4.75
C ARG A 189 2.86 20.49 -5.16
N VAL A 190 3.50 19.44 -5.65
CA VAL A 190 4.81 19.52 -6.30
C VAL A 190 4.53 19.37 -7.80
N THR A 191 4.70 20.45 -8.53
CA THR A 191 4.70 20.39 -9.99
C THR A 191 6.11 20.03 -10.42
N ALA A 192 6.27 19.15 -11.40
CA ALA A 192 7.57 18.84 -11.97
C ALA A 192 8.25 20.16 -12.35
N ALA A 193 9.48 20.38 -11.87
CA ALA A 193 10.26 21.54 -12.30
C ALA A 193 10.40 21.45 -13.84
N GLU A 194 10.12 22.55 -14.54
CA GLU A 194 10.40 22.64 -15.96
C GLU A 194 11.86 22.23 -16.18
N PRO A 195 12.17 21.42 -17.21
CA PRO A 195 13.54 21.09 -17.53
C PRO A 195 14.27 22.40 -17.78
N MET A 196 15.31 22.68 -16.99
CA MET A 196 16.20 23.81 -17.26
C MET A 196 16.80 23.56 -18.64
N VAL A 197 16.29 24.26 -19.63
CA VAL A 197 16.92 24.36 -20.93
C VAL A 197 18.24 25.10 -20.66
N HIS A 198 19.33 24.34 -20.58
CA HIS A 198 20.66 24.94 -20.69
C HIS A 198 20.71 25.57 -22.09
N GLU A 199 20.49 26.87 -22.15
CA GLU A 199 20.97 27.66 -23.27
C GLU A 199 22.49 27.44 -23.33
N VAL A 200 22.90 26.59 -24.24
CA VAL A 200 24.28 26.52 -24.70
C VAL A 200 24.42 27.74 -25.58
N THR A 201 24.71 28.87 -24.97
CA THR A 201 25.26 30.02 -25.68
C THR A 201 26.69 29.68 -26.05
N GLY A 202 26.93 29.57 -27.37
CA GLY A 202 28.14 29.22 -28.07
C GLY A 202 29.35 30.09 -27.79
#